data_ed964fd30eeb26377c2635f1ff791edb
#
_entry.id   ed964fd30eeb26377c2635f1ff791edb
#
_cell.length_a   1.000
_cell.length_b   1.000
_cell.length_c   1.000
_cell.angle_alpha   90.00
_cell.angle_beta   90.00
_cell.angle_gamma   90.00
#
_symmetry.space_group_name_H-M   'P 1'
#
loop_
_entity.id
_entity.type
_entity.pdbx_description
1 polymer ?
#
loop_
_entity_poly.entity_id
_entity_poly.type
_entity_poly.pdbx_seq_one_letter_code
_entity_poly.pdbx_strand_id
1 'polypeptide(L)'
;MSILNIPCRVALGAAALLAAIAPVSAGGDSERGRTLYESRCIACHSIDTNRVGPLHRGVFGRKAGGVSDYDYSPAVKNSQIVWNETTLDRWLANPERLIPGQKMGYQVSEASDRGDIIAFLKKQMQN
;
A
#
# COMPACT_ATOMS: atom_id res chain seq x y z
N MET A 1 56.93 24.64 54.13
CA MET A 1 55.99 25.21 53.10
C MET A 1 55.68 24.10 52.12
N SER A 2 54.51 23.45 52.31
CA SER A 2 54.08 22.33 51.48
C SER A 2 52.99 22.83 50.51
N ILE A 3 53.25 22.69 49.24
CA ILE A 3 52.35 23.08 48.20
C ILE A 3 51.49 21.84 47.85
N LEU A 4 50.18 21.90 48.17
CA LEU A 4 49.19 20.87 47.77
C LEU A 4 48.90 21.01 46.27
N ASN A 5 49.26 20.00 45.50
CA ASN A 5 48.79 19.83 44.13
C ASN A 5 47.42 19.16 44.12
N ILE A 6 46.41 19.86 43.67
CA ILE A 6 45.05 19.32 43.43
C ILE A 6 44.94 18.95 41.94
N PRO A 7 44.71 17.67 41.58
CA PRO A 7 44.48 17.33 40.19
C PRO A 7 43.02 17.64 39.78
N CYS A 8 42.89 18.53 38.81
CA CYS A 8 41.61 18.83 38.16
C CYS A 8 41.19 17.61 37.30
N ARG A 9 40.18 16.86 37.78
CA ARG A 9 39.54 15.78 37.01
C ARG A 9 38.50 16.39 36.07
N VAL A 10 38.86 16.45 34.78
CA VAL A 10 37.92 16.77 33.72
C VAL A 10 37.10 15.50 33.44
N ALA A 11 35.83 15.51 33.83
CA ALA A 11 34.89 14.46 33.47
C ALA A 11 34.35 14.72 32.05
N LEU A 12 34.84 13.96 31.06
CA LEU A 12 34.21 13.91 29.73
C LEU A 12 32.89 13.15 29.84
N GLY A 13 31.79 13.86 29.86
CA GLY A 13 30.47 13.28 29.72
C GLY A 13 30.22 12.88 28.25
N ALA A 14 30.26 11.60 27.98
CA ALA A 14 29.81 11.07 26.67
C ALA A 14 28.28 11.12 26.62
N ALA A 15 27.70 12.09 25.90
CA ALA A 15 26.30 12.10 25.59
C ALA A 15 26.04 11.07 24.49
N ALA A 16 25.47 9.92 24.86
CA ALA A 16 24.99 8.94 23.90
C ALA A 16 23.70 9.45 23.24
N LEU A 17 23.78 9.86 21.97
CA LEU A 17 22.59 10.09 21.16
C LEU A 17 21.93 8.73 20.89
N LEU A 18 20.83 8.42 21.60
CA LEU A 18 19.95 7.33 21.21
C LEU A 18 19.17 7.79 19.95
N ALA A 19 19.61 7.34 18.79
CA ALA A 19 18.81 7.44 17.58
C ALA A 19 17.57 6.54 17.75
N ALA A 20 16.39 7.15 17.88
CA ALA A 20 15.12 6.43 17.88
C ALA A 20 14.93 5.82 16.49
N ILE A 21 15.12 4.51 16.37
CA ILE A 21 14.78 3.75 15.17
C ILE A 21 13.25 3.62 15.17
N ALA A 22 12.57 4.42 14.34
CA ALA A 22 11.14 4.24 14.12
C ALA A 22 10.93 2.84 13.50
N PRO A 23 9.93 2.05 13.97
CA PRO A 23 9.64 0.77 13.38
C PRO A 23 9.25 0.96 11.91
N VAL A 24 9.99 0.34 11.01
CA VAL A 24 9.57 0.20 9.61
C VAL A 24 8.36 -0.73 9.62
N SER A 25 7.18 -0.16 9.37
CA SER A 25 5.96 -0.96 9.21
C SER A 25 6.16 -1.93 8.05
N ALA A 26 6.04 -3.24 8.29
CA ALA A 26 6.14 -4.29 7.27
C ALA A 26 4.94 -4.31 6.30
N GLY A 27 3.96 -3.42 6.50
CA GLY A 27 2.83 -3.18 5.61
C GLY A 27 2.89 -1.75 5.06
N GLY A 28 2.28 -1.50 3.90
CA GLY A 28 2.23 -0.17 3.29
C GLY A 28 1.54 0.87 4.19
N ASP A 29 1.81 2.14 3.92
CA ASP A 29 1.17 3.28 4.59
C ASP A 29 -0.22 3.53 3.98
N SER A 30 -1.27 3.20 4.73
CA SER A 30 -2.64 3.34 4.26
C SER A 30 -3.12 4.80 4.12
N GLU A 31 -2.55 5.75 4.84
CA GLU A 31 -2.91 7.18 4.68
C GLU A 31 -2.28 7.74 3.41
N ARG A 32 -1.01 7.43 3.16
CA ARG A 32 -0.39 7.72 1.87
C ARG A 32 -1.11 6.97 0.74
N GLY A 33 -1.53 5.73 0.97
CA GLY A 33 -2.32 4.93 0.04
C GLY A 33 -3.66 5.56 -0.30
N ARG A 34 -4.35 6.18 0.65
CA ARG A 34 -5.55 6.97 0.41
C ARG A 34 -5.28 8.14 -0.53
N THR A 35 -4.25 8.92 -0.27
CA THR A 35 -3.85 10.05 -1.13
C THR A 35 -3.52 9.60 -2.55
N LEU A 36 -2.80 8.47 -2.70
CA LEU A 36 -2.50 7.88 -4.00
C LEU A 36 -3.77 7.39 -4.71
N TYR A 37 -4.68 6.74 -4.00
CA TYR A 37 -5.96 6.29 -4.53
C TYR A 37 -6.81 7.45 -5.04
N GLU A 38 -6.97 8.50 -4.24
CA GLU A 38 -7.71 9.71 -4.58
C GLU A 38 -7.12 10.44 -5.80
N SER A 39 -5.81 10.39 -5.99
CA SER A 39 -5.16 11.05 -7.12
C SER A 39 -5.08 10.20 -8.40
N ARG A 40 -5.12 8.87 -8.29
CA ARG A 40 -4.82 7.98 -9.42
C ARG A 40 -5.95 7.02 -9.80
N CYS A 41 -6.85 6.69 -8.88
CA CYS A 41 -7.84 5.64 -9.08
C CYS A 41 -9.27 6.17 -9.28
N ILE A 42 -9.61 7.31 -8.67
CA ILE A 42 -10.99 7.83 -8.66
C ILE A 42 -11.49 8.34 -10.02
N ALA A 43 -10.62 8.53 -10.99
CA ALA A 43 -11.07 8.82 -12.37
C ALA A 43 -11.92 7.66 -12.94
N CYS A 44 -11.59 6.42 -12.57
CA CYS A 44 -12.23 5.21 -13.08
C CYS A 44 -12.96 4.40 -12.01
N HIS A 45 -12.57 4.48 -10.75
CA HIS A 45 -13.11 3.68 -9.64
C HIS A 45 -13.74 4.53 -8.53
N SER A 46 -14.51 3.88 -7.68
CA SER A 46 -14.98 4.42 -6.41
C SER A 46 -14.94 3.30 -5.37
N ILE A 47 -15.00 3.66 -4.10
CA ILE A 47 -15.12 2.66 -3.03
C ILE A 47 -16.50 2.01 -3.08
N ASP A 48 -17.57 2.79 -3.24
CA ASP A 48 -18.93 2.34 -2.98
C ASP A 48 -19.78 2.10 -4.22
N THR A 49 -19.37 2.59 -5.38
CA THR A 49 -20.17 2.51 -6.60
C THR A 49 -19.33 2.08 -7.80
N ASN A 50 -19.94 1.31 -8.71
CA ASN A 50 -19.36 1.02 -10.01
C ASN A 50 -19.28 2.30 -10.84
N ARG A 51 -18.17 2.46 -11.56
CA ARG A 51 -17.95 3.57 -12.52
C ARG A 51 -17.42 2.98 -13.82
N VAL A 52 -16.37 3.57 -14.40
CA VAL A 52 -15.63 2.96 -15.53
C VAL A 52 -15.07 1.60 -15.12
N GLY A 53 -14.56 1.49 -13.90
CA GLY A 53 -14.16 0.25 -13.26
C GLY A 53 -15.13 -0.18 -12.15
N PRO A 54 -15.00 -1.41 -11.64
CA PRO A 54 -15.82 -1.90 -10.54
C PRO A 54 -15.51 -1.19 -9.23
N LEU A 55 -16.48 -1.21 -8.31
CA LEU A 55 -16.30 -0.69 -6.95
C LEU A 55 -15.23 -1.47 -6.18
N HIS A 56 -14.57 -0.77 -5.24
CA HIS A 56 -13.45 -1.34 -4.49
C HIS A 56 -13.76 -1.73 -3.04
N ARG A 57 -14.93 -1.37 -2.48
CA ARG A 57 -15.30 -1.85 -1.15
C ARG A 57 -15.27 -3.37 -1.11
N GLY A 58 -14.54 -3.94 -0.15
CA GLY A 58 -14.38 -5.38 -0.03
C GLY A 58 -13.61 -6.05 -1.18
N VAL A 59 -12.82 -5.31 -1.96
CA VAL A 59 -12.00 -5.88 -3.04
C VAL A 59 -10.99 -6.87 -2.50
N PHE A 60 -10.37 -6.57 -1.39
CA PHE A 60 -9.41 -7.46 -0.74
C PHE A 60 -10.15 -8.71 -0.21
N GLY A 61 -9.76 -9.89 -0.68
CA GLY A 61 -10.44 -11.16 -0.38
C GLY A 61 -11.54 -11.56 -1.38
N ARG A 62 -11.94 -10.67 -2.29
CA ARG A 62 -12.95 -10.94 -3.31
C ARG A 62 -12.33 -11.65 -4.53
N LYS A 63 -13.10 -12.54 -5.16
CA LYS A 63 -12.72 -13.14 -6.43
C LYS A 63 -12.71 -12.07 -7.54
N ALA A 64 -11.76 -12.12 -8.45
CA ALA A 64 -11.77 -11.29 -9.66
C ALA A 64 -13.07 -11.52 -10.44
N GLY A 65 -13.68 -10.44 -10.94
CA GLY A 65 -14.98 -10.53 -11.59
C GLY A 65 -16.16 -10.73 -10.64
N GLY A 66 -15.99 -10.52 -9.32
CA GLY A 66 -16.96 -10.89 -8.30
C GLY A 66 -18.05 -9.85 -7.98
N VAL A 67 -18.03 -8.65 -8.57
CA VAL A 67 -19.13 -7.68 -8.43
C VAL A 67 -20.25 -8.06 -9.40
N SER A 68 -21.43 -8.36 -8.89
CA SER A 68 -22.54 -8.97 -9.66
C SER A 68 -23.16 -8.05 -10.72
N ASP A 69 -23.12 -6.75 -10.47
CA ASP A 69 -23.73 -5.71 -11.31
C ASP A 69 -22.70 -4.90 -12.12
N TYR A 70 -21.53 -5.46 -12.36
CA TYR A 70 -20.48 -4.86 -13.19
C TYR A 70 -20.17 -5.72 -14.44
N ASP A 71 -20.05 -5.07 -15.59
CA ASP A 71 -19.72 -5.74 -16.86
C ASP A 71 -18.21 -5.91 -17.04
N TYR A 72 -17.69 -7.03 -16.52
CA TYR A 72 -16.30 -7.40 -16.67
C TYR A 72 -15.94 -7.90 -18.08
N SER A 73 -14.64 -7.78 -18.46
CA SER A 73 -14.15 -8.54 -19.61
C SER A 73 -14.33 -10.04 -19.37
N PRO A 74 -14.51 -10.84 -20.43
CA PRO A 74 -14.56 -12.31 -20.28
C PRO A 74 -13.33 -12.87 -19.55
N ALA A 75 -12.14 -12.30 -19.79
CA ALA A 75 -10.91 -12.70 -19.12
C ALA A 75 -10.97 -12.53 -17.59
N VAL A 76 -11.43 -11.38 -17.11
CA VAL A 76 -11.56 -11.13 -15.66
C VAL A 76 -12.71 -11.94 -15.07
N LYS A 77 -13.85 -12.03 -15.76
CA LYS A 77 -15.04 -12.78 -15.30
C LYS A 77 -14.74 -14.27 -15.10
N ASN A 78 -13.92 -14.86 -15.98
CA ASN A 78 -13.57 -16.28 -15.93
C ASN A 78 -12.31 -16.56 -15.10
N SER A 79 -11.64 -15.54 -14.58
CA SER A 79 -10.46 -15.68 -13.75
C SER A 79 -10.79 -16.38 -12.42
N GLN A 80 -9.86 -17.20 -11.93
CA GLN A 80 -9.94 -17.83 -10.61
C GLN A 80 -9.14 -17.06 -9.53
N ILE A 81 -8.58 -15.91 -9.88
CA ILE A 81 -7.78 -15.09 -8.96
C ILE A 81 -8.68 -14.54 -7.85
N VAL A 82 -8.19 -14.66 -6.62
CA VAL A 82 -8.70 -13.96 -5.45
C VAL A 82 -7.78 -12.78 -5.15
N TRP A 83 -8.35 -11.61 -4.94
CA TRP A 83 -7.59 -10.40 -4.64
C TRP A 83 -7.02 -10.46 -3.23
N ASN A 84 -5.73 -10.50 -3.14
CA ASN A 84 -4.94 -10.42 -1.91
C ASN A 84 -3.74 -9.50 -2.15
N GLU A 85 -2.87 -9.37 -1.17
CA GLU A 85 -1.70 -8.49 -1.25
C GLU A 85 -0.83 -8.81 -2.48
N THR A 86 -0.52 -10.09 -2.70
CA THR A 86 0.33 -10.54 -3.82
C THR A 86 -0.36 -10.34 -5.18
N THR A 87 -1.62 -10.70 -5.31
CA THR A 87 -2.33 -10.62 -6.59
C THR A 87 -2.68 -9.18 -6.95
N LEU A 88 -2.98 -8.33 -5.96
CA LEU A 88 -3.17 -6.89 -6.17
C LEU A 88 -1.87 -6.21 -6.56
N ASP A 89 -0.73 -6.55 -5.95
CA ASP A 89 0.56 -6.01 -6.36
C ASP A 89 0.89 -6.34 -7.81
N ARG A 90 0.70 -7.60 -8.21
CA ARG A 90 0.91 -8.03 -9.59
C ARG A 90 -0.05 -7.36 -10.57
N TRP A 91 -1.32 -7.20 -10.17
CA TRP A 91 -2.33 -6.50 -10.97
C TRP A 91 -1.96 -5.05 -11.20
N LEU A 92 -1.64 -4.32 -10.13
CA LEU A 92 -1.26 -2.92 -10.21
C LEU A 92 0.05 -2.70 -10.97
N ALA A 93 1.00 -3.64 -10.88
CA ALA A 93 2.25 -3.58 -11.64
C ALA A 93 2.03 -3.76 -13.15
N ASN A 94 1.20 -4.72 -13.54
CA ASN A 94 0.87 -4.97 -14.95
C ASN A 94 -0.40 -5.84 -15.06
N PRO A 95 -1.58 -5.23 -15.25
CA PRO A 95 -2.84 -5.95 -15.34
C PRO A 95 -2.87 -6.99 -16.46
N GLU A 96 -2.35 -6.63 -17.63
CA GLU A 96 -2.35 -7.51 -18.80
C GLU A 96 -1.48 -8.76 -18.61
N ARG A 97 -0.39 -8.63 -17.87
CA ARG A 97 0.46 -9.79 -17.55
C ARG A 97 -0.21 -10.74 -16.56
N LEU A 98 -1.05 -10.23 -15.67
CA LEU A 98 -1.75 -11.06 -14.68
C LEU A 98 -2.97 -11.75 -15.28
N ILE A 99 -3.80 -11.00 -16.01
CA ILE A 99 -5.04 -11.49 -16.66
C ILE A 99 -5.06 -10.96 -18.11
N PRO A 100 -4.47 -11.66 -19.06
CA PRO A 100 -4.48 -11.24 -20.46
C PRO A 100 -5.92 -11.09 -20.98
N GLY A 101 -6.22 -9.99 -21.68
CA GLY A 101 -7.55 -9.67 -22.18
C GLY A 101 -8.43 -8.88 -21.21
N GLN A 102 -7.87 -8.39 -20.15
CA GLN A 102 -8.51 -7.46 -19.22
C GLN A 102 -8.70 -6.06 -19.86
N LYS A 103 -9.44 -5.16 -19.20
CA LYS A 103 -9.78 -3.81 -19.73
C LYS A 103 -9.09 -2.65 -19.00
N MET A 104 -8.39 -2.88 -17.89
CA MET A 104 -7.74 -1.85 -17.10
C MET A 104 -6.40 -1.46 -17.70
N GLY A 105 -6.33 -0.34 -18.41
CA GLY A 105 -5.13 0.17 -19.07
C GLY A 105 -4.21 0.99 -18.18
N TYR A 106 -4.21 0.80 -16.86
CA TYR A 106 -3.46 1.59 -15.89
C TYR A 106 -2.44 0.73 -15.12
N GLN A 107 -1.27 1.28 -14.85
CA GLN A 107 -0.18 0.63 -14.11
C GLN A 107 0.39 1.55 -13.05
N VAL A 108 0.86 0.99 -11.96
CA VAL A 108 1.60 1.67 -10.88
C VAL A 108 3.01 1.09 -10.83
N SER A 109 3.99 1.82 -11.38
CA SER A 109 5.38 1.36 -11.51
C SER A 109 6.06 1.16 -10.16
N GLU A 110 5.88 2.11 -9.25
CA GLU A 110 6.57 2.12 -7.96
C GLU A 110 5.98 1.09 -6.98
N ALA A 111 6.82 0.16 -6.52
CA ALA A 111 6.40 -0.89 -5.59
C ALA A 111 5.88 -0.35 -4.25
N SER A 112 6.50 0.72 -3.72
CA SER A 112 6.03 1.39 -2.51
C SER A 112 4.63 1.98 -2.67
N ASP A 113 4.34 2.61 -3.82
CA ASP A 113 3.02 3.15 -4.10
C ASP A 113 1.96 2.05 -4.19
N ARG A 114 2.29 0.91 -4.80
CA ARG A 114 1.40 -0.25 -4.84
C ARG A 114 1.11 -0.79 -3.45
N GLY A 115 2.14 -0.95 -2.62
CA GLY A 115 1.99 -1.41 -1.23
C GLY A 115 1.08 -0.50 -0.41
N ASP A 116 1.22 0.81 -0.55
CA ASP A 116 0.42 1.79 0.17
C ASP A 116 -1.04 1.79 -0.30
N ILE A 117 -1.28 1.73 -1.62
CA ILE A 117 -2.64 1.61 -2.19
C ILE A 117 -3.31 0.33 -1.69
N ILE A 118 -2.59 -0.79 -1.67
CA ILE A 118 -3.11 -2.09 -1.18
C ILE A 118 -3.45 -2.00 0.31
N ALA A 119 -2.62 -1.35 1.12
CA ALA A 119 -2.89 -1.13 2.53
C ALA A 119 -4.16 -0.28 2.76
N PHE A 120 -4.39 0.73 1.94
CA PHE A 120 -5.63 1.50 1.95
C PHE A 120 -6.84 0.65 1.57
N LEU A 121 -6.77 -0.10 0.46
CA LEU A 121 -7.85 -0.97 -0.01
C LEU A 121 -8.21 -2.06 1.02
N LYS A 122 -7.22 -2.60 1.71
CA LYS A 122 -7.43 -3.59 2.77
C LYS A 122 -8.27 -3.04 3.93
N LYS A 123 -8.13 -1.76 4.26
CA LYS A 123 -8.97 -1.11 5.28
C LYS A 123 -10.43 -0.94 4.84
N GLN A 124 -10.73 -0.96 3.54
CA GLN A 124 -12.10 -0.81 3.03
C GLN A 124 -12.96 -2.07 3.18
N MET A 125 -12.45 -3.12 3.80
CA MET A 125 -13.21 -4.34 4.13
C MET A 125 -14.09 -4.18 5.38
N GLN A 126 -13.77 -3.25 6.26
CA GLN A 126 -14.22 -3.24 7.66
C GLN A 126 -15.38 -2.27 7.96
N ASN A 127 -16.06 -1.78 6.95
CA ASN A 127 -17.21 -0.88 7.14
C ASN A 127 -18.46 -1.41 6.48
#